data_33b2c8c9897612b34c3c491ea136931c
#
_entry.id   33b2c8c9897612b34c3c491ea136931c
#
_cell.length_a   1.000
_cell.length_b   1.000
_cell.length_c   1.000
_cell.angle_alpha   90.00
_cell.angle_beta   90.00
_cell.angle_gamma   90.00
#
_symmetry.space_group_name_H-M   'P 1'
#
loop_
_entity.id
_entity.type
_entity.pdbx_description
1 polymer ?
#
loop_
_entity_poly.entity_id
_entity_poly.type
_entity_poly.pdbx_seq_one_letter_code
_entity_poly.pdbx_strand_id
1 'polypeptide(L)'
;MITNFISEKAKIGDNVKIWHFSYVGDDVEIGDNVKIGSLAHIDYNVKIGDNTKIEGQAYIPPLSRIGKNVFIGPAAVLTNDPFPMCDKMVGVTIEDNAIIGARAVIKAGITIGKNSVVAMGAIVTRDVQENTVVAGSPAFLRYSREEYDKKQKKWLES
;
A
#
# COMPACT_ATOMS: atom_id res chain seq x y z
N MET A 1 -4.49 3.18 -28.59
CA MET A 1 -3.61 2.12 -28.00
C MET A 1 -4.02 1.96 -26.55
N ILE A 2 -4.41 0.75 -26.12
CA ILE A 2 -4.75 0.48 -24.72
C ILE A 2 -3.44 0.46 -23.94
N THR A 3 -3.31 1.33 -22.95
CA THR A 3 -2.09 1.45 -22.14
C THR A 3 -2.25 0.91 -20.72
N ASN A 4 -3.50 0.64 -20.29
CA ASN A 4 -3.85 0.04 -19.00
C ASN A 4 -4.76 -1.15 -19.23
N PHE A 5 -4.72 -2.13 -18.32
CA PHE A 5 -5.79 -3.11 -18.18
C PHE A 5 -6.60 -2.75 -16.93
N ILE A 6 -7.89 -2.51 -17.10
CA ILE A 6 -8.83 -2.29 -16.01
C ILE A 6 -10.01 -3.24 -16.27
N SER A 7 -10.24 -4.15 -15.33
CA SER A 7 -11.34 -5.10 -15.44
C SER A 7 -12.69 -4.39 -15.48
N GLU A 8 -13.61 -4.88 -16.32
CA GLU A 8 -14.99 -4.41 -16.36
C GLU A 8 -15.76 -4.66 -15.05
N LYS A 9 -15.28 -5.57 -14.20
CA LYS A 9 -15.84 -5.86 -12.89
C LYS A 9 -15.29 -4.94 -11.79
N ALA A 10 -14.28 -4.13 -12.08
CA ALA A 10 -13.74 -3.19 -11.10
C ALA A 10 -14.73 -2.03 -10.89
N LYS A 11 -14.89 -1.62 -9.63
CA LYS A 11 -15.67 -0.45 -9.23
C LYS A 11 -14.71 0.69 -8.96
N ILE A 12 -14.80 1.74 -9.74
CA ILE A 12 -13.91 2.90 -9.67
C ILE A 12 -14.71 4.11 -9.21
N GLY A 13 -14.26 4.75 -8.13
CA GLY A 13 -14.86 5.96 -7.60
C GLY A 13 -14.60 7.22 -8.45
N ASP A 14 -15.00 8.36 -7.94
CA ASP A 14 -14.87 9.63 -8.63
C ASP A 14 -13.43 10.18 -8.59
N ASN A 15 -13.03 10.90 -9.64
CA ASN A 15 -11.72 11.56 -9.78
C ASN A 15 -10.50 10.62 -9.62
N VAL A 16 -10.66 9.34 -9.88
CA VAL A 16 -9.54 8.37 -9.87
C VAL A 16 -8.63 8.61 -11.07
N LYS A 17 -7.32 8.60 -10.82
CA LYS A 17 -6.29 8.73 -11.86
C LYS A 17 -5.42 7.49 -11.90
N ILE A 18 -5.39 6.81 -13.05
CA ILE A 18 -4.59 5.60 -13.29
C ILE A 18 -3.63 5.89 -14.43
N TRP A 19 -2.32 5.88 -14.14
CA TRP A 19 -1.28 6.13 -15.13
C TRP A 19 -0.99 4.87 -15.97
N HIS A 20 -0.17 5.03 -16.99
CA HIS A 20 0.07 4.04 -18.05
C HIS A 20 0.62 2.69 -17.57
N PHE A 21 0.27 1.63 -18.28
CA PHE A 21 0.74 0.26 -18.09
C PHE A 21 0.39 -0.33 -16.71
N SER A 22 -0.67 0.17 -16.10
CA SER A 22 -1.19 -0.38 -14.83
C SER A 22 -2.18 -1.50 -15.09
N TYR A 23 -2.26 -2.43 -14.14
CA TYR A 23 -3.24 -3.50 -14.09
C TYR A 23 -4.19 -3.32 -12.92
N VAL A 24 -5.49 -3.44 -13.16
CA VAL A 24 -6.55 -3.45 -12.13
C VAL A 24 -7.44 -4.66 -12.39
N GLY A 25 -7.41 -5.63 -11.49
CA GLY A 25 -8.06 -6.93 -11.63
C GLY A 25 -9.56 -6.93 -11.36
N ASP A 26 -10.12 -8.13 -11.39
CA ASP A 26 -11.55 -8.38 -11.17
C ASP A 26 -11.94 -8.04 -9.73
N ASP A 27 -13.16 -7.51 -9.55
CA ASP A 27 -13.76 -7.21 -8.25
C ASP A 27 -12.93 -6.28 -7.34
N VAL A 28 -12.04 -5.48 -7.94
CA VAL A 28 -11.35 -4.40 -7.24
C VAL A 28 -12.32 -3.27 -6.97
N GLU A 29 -12.30 -2.73 -5.75
CA GLU A 29 -13.06 -1.55 -5.36
C GLU A 29 -12.10 -0.40 -5.04
N ILE A 30 -12.20 0.70 -5.77
CA ILE A 30 -11.34 1.90 -5.59
C ILE A 30 -12.24 3.07 -5.21
N GLY A 31 -11.93 3.69 -4.07
CA GLY A 31 -12.63 4.89 -3.59
C GLY A 31 -12.32 6.15 -4.40
N ASP A 32 -12.81 7.28 -3.92
CA ASP A 32 -12.69 8.56 -4.61
C ASP A 32 -11.30 9.18 -4.50
N ASN A 33 -10.91 9.96 -5.51
CA ASN A 33 -9.65 10.72 -5.57
C ASN A 33 -8.37 9.86 -5.46
N VAL A 34 -8.45 8.55 -5.69
CA VAL A 34 -7.30 7.65 -5.66
C VAL A 34 -6.38 7.91 -6.84
N LYS A 35 -5.07 7.80 -6.61
CA LYS A 35 -4.03 7.96 -7.63
C LYS A 35 -3.20 6.70 -7.72
N ILE A 36 -3.07 6.13 -8.91
CA ILE A 36 -2.34 4.89 -9.20
C ILE A 36 -1.27 5.18 -10.23
N GLY A 37 -0.02 5.04 -9.82
CA GLY A 37 1.17 5.29 -10.65
C GLY A 37 1.38 4.24 -11.73
N SER A 38 2.17 4.59 -12.74
CA SER A 38 2.46 3.71 -13.87
C SER A 38 3.06 2.36 -13.44
N LEU A 39 2.71 1.30 -14.17
CA LEU A 39 3.19 -0.06 -13.90
C LEU A 39 2.76 -0.63 -12.53
N ALA A 40 1.84 0.01 -11.83
CA ALA A 40 1.27 -0.58 -10.62
C ALA A 40 0.39 -1.78 -10.98
N HIS A 41 0.46 -2.83 -10.18
CA HIS A 41 -0.35 -4.03 -10.35
C HIS A 41 -1.27 -4.19 -9.12
N ILE A 42 -2.57 -4.06 -9.34
CA ILE A 42 -3.60 -4.24 -8.33
C ILE A 42 -4.41 -5.47 -8.73
N ASP A 43 -4.25 -6.53 -7.97
CA ASP A 43 -4.84 -7.83 -8.28
C ASP A 43 -6.32 -7.90 -7.84
N TYR A 44 -6.97 -9.04 -8.06
CA TYR A 44 -8.41 -9.20 -7.84
C TYR A 44 -8.81 -9.09 -6.35
N ASN A 45 -10.09 -8.73 -6.09
CA ASN A 45 -10.66 -8.61 -4.73
C ASN A 45 -9.90 -7.65 -3.79
N VAL A 46 -9.21 -6.64 -4.31
CA VAL A 46 -8.56 -5.59 -3.52
C VAL A 46 -9.55 -4.47 -3.23
N LYS A 47 -9.50 -3.89 -2.02
CA LYS A 47 -10.24 -2.67 -1.68
C LYS A 47 -9.28 -1.55 -1.35
N ILE A 48 -9.52 -0.36 -1.90
CA ILE A 48 -8.69 0.84 -1.71
C ILE A 48 -9.59 2.00 -1.30
N GLY A 49 -9.32 2.57 -0.14
CA GLY A 49 -10.07 3.71 0.39
C GLY A 49 -9.71 5.05 -0.28
N ASP A 50 -10.55 6.04 -0.03
CA ASP A 50 -10.49 7.37 -0.65
C ASP A 50 -9.15 8.07 -0.42
N ASN A 51 -8.76 8.94 -1.35
CA ASN A 51 -7.58 9.81 -1.29
C ASN A 51 -6.25 9.04 -1.19
N THR A 52 -6.24 7.72 -1.40
CA THR A 52 -5.04 6.89 -1.33
C THR A 52 -4.18 7.10 -2.58
N LYS A 53 -2.87 7.11 -2.38
CA LYS A 53 -1.89 7.24 -3.45
C LYS A 53 -1.01 6.00 -3.49
N ILE A 54 -1.04 5.30 -4.62
CA ILE A 54 -0.19 4.15 -4.92
C ILE A 54 0.78 4.57 -6.01
N GLU A 55 2.07 4.54 -5.70
CA GLU A 55 3.11 4.92 -6.65
C GLU A 55 3.43 3.81 -7.65
N GLY A 56 4.17 4.16 -8.68
CA GLY A 56 4.47 3.25 -9.77
C GLY A 56 5.20 1.98 -9.36
N GLN A 57 4.96 0.89 -10.09
CA GLN A 57 5.55 -0.43 -9.87
C GLN A 57 5.17 -1.09 -8.53
N ALA A 58 4.26 -0.52 -7.75
CA ALA A 58 3.77 -1.18 -6.55
C ALA A 58 2.95 -2.43 -6.91
N TYR A 59 3.12 -3.51 -6.14
CA TYR A 59 2.34 -4.73 -6.27
C TYR A 59 1.40 -4.89 -5.07
N ILE A 60 0.10 -4.93 -5.37
CA ILE A 60 -0.98 -5.12 -4.39
C ILE A 60 -1.66 -6.45 -4.71
N PRO A 61 -1.38 -7.51 -3.95
CA PRO A 61 -1.89 -8.85 -4.23
C PRO A 61 -3.37 -9.00 -3.89
N PRO A 62 -3.99 -10.09 -4.33
CA PRO A 62 -5.38 -10.41 -4.02
C PRO A 62 -5.71 -10.30 -2.54
N LEU A 63 -6.98 -9.98 -2.26
CA LEU A 63 -7.57 -9.92 -0.91
C LEU A 63 -7.03 -8.80 -0.01
N SER A 64 -6.14 -7.94 -0.50
CA SER A 64 -5.60 -6.82 0.29
C SER A 64 -6.66 -5.76 0.58
N ARG A 65 -6.55 -5.11 1.72
CA ARG A 65 -7.42 -4.04 2.19
C ARG A 65 -6.57 -2.81 2.50
N ILE A 66 -6.77 -1.75 1.74
CA ILE A 66 -6.04 -0.49 1.87
C ILE A 66 -7.01 0.57 2.33
N GLY A 67 -6.73 1.22 3.44
CA GLY A 67 -7.55 2.27 4.03
C GLY A 67 -7.53 3.58 3.24
N LYS A 68 -8.06 4.64 3.86
CA LYS A 68 -8.11 6.00 3.30
C LYS A 68 -6.81 6.75 3.57
N ASN A 69 -6.49 7.71 2.70
CA ASN A 69 -5.32 8.58 2.82
C ASN A 69 -4.00 7.82 2.99
N VAL A 70 -3.91 6.60 2.47
CA VAL A 70 -2.70 5.79 2.52
C VAL A 70 -1.74 6.22 1.42
N PHE A 71 -0.45 6.22 1.72
CA PHE A 71 0.60 6.34 0.71
C PHE A 71 1.34 5.01 0.56
N ILE A 72 1.42 4.50 -0.65
CA ILE A 72 2.23 3.32 -0.99
C ILE A 72 3.32 3.75 -1.96
N GLY A 73 4.55 3.70 -1.50
CA GLY A 73 5.73 4.16 -2.23
C GLY A 73 6.07 3.30 -3.44
N PRO A 74 6.91 3.82 -4.36
CA PRO A 74 7.25 3.14 -5.60
C PRO A 74 7.91 1.78 -5.34
N ALA A 75 7.51 0.80 -6.14
CA ALA A 75 7.99 -0.59 -6.08
C ALA A 75 7.83 -1.26 -4.71
N ALA A 76 6.91 -0.79 -3.87
CA ALA A 76 6.53 -1.53 -2.67
C ALA A 76 5.79 -2.81 -3.04
N VAL A 77 6.03 -3.89 -2.30
CA VAL A 77 5.48 -5.22 -2.57
C VAL A 77 4.73 -5.73 -1.34
N LEU A 78 3.44 -5.95 -1.49
CA LEU A 78 2.65 -6.70 -0.54
C LEU A 78 2.59 -8.16 -1.01
N THR A 79 2.51 -9.12 -0.08
CA THR A 79 2.39 -10.53 -0.42
C THR A 79 1.07 -11.12 0.10
N ASN A 80 0.64 -12.24 -0.44
CA ASN A 80 -0.62 -12.89 -0.05
C ASN A 80 -0.49 -14.38 0.24
N ASP A 81 0.69 -14.94 0.06
CA ASP A 81 1.00 -16.32 0.39
C ASP A 81 2.06 -16.36 1.50
N PRO A 82 1.68 -16.69 2.74
CA PRO A 82 2.64 -16.71 3.85
C PRO A 82 3.62 -17.90 3.78
N PHE A 83 3.27 -18.93 3.02
CA PHE A 83 4.05 -20.15 2.83
C PHE A 83 3.95 -20.65 1.38
N PRO A 84 4.62 -19.99 0.41
CA PRO A 84 4.57 -20.38 -1.00
C PRO A 84 5.07 -21.83 -1.21
N MET A 85 4.40 -22.64 -1.96
CA MET A 85 3.14 -22.48 -2.68
C MET A 85 2.01 -23.05 -1.82
N CYS A 86 1.04 -22.24 -1.45
CA CYS A 86 -0.06 -22.63 -0.56
C CYS A 86 -1.39 -22.18 -1.16
N ASP A 87 -2.41 -23.03 -1.11
CA ASP A 87 -3.76 -22.69 -1.59
C ASP A 87 -4.50 -21.73 -0.66
N LYS A 88 -4.05 -21.58 0.59
CA LYS A 88 -4.63 -20.66 1.56
C LYS A 88 -3.92 -19.31 1.50
N MET A 89 -4.44 -18.42 0.68
CA MET A 89 -3.93 -17.07 0.55
C MET A 89 -4.63 -16.09 1.51
N VAL A 90 -3.92 -15.04 1.91
CA VAL A 90 -4.43 -13.95 2.76
C VAL A 90 -3.76 -12.63 2.37
N GLY A 91 -4.56 -11.59 2.15
CA GLY A 91 -4.06 -10.27 1.81
C GLY A 91 -3.41 -9.55 2.99
N VAL A 92 -2.86 -8.38 2.72
CA VAL A 92 -2.37 -7.42 3.72
C VAL A 92 -3.46 -6.42 4.04
N THR A 93 -3.58 -6.01 5.29
CA THR A 93 -4.42 -4.89 5.70
C THR A 93 -3.54 -3.68 6.00
N ILE A 94 -3.80 -2.56 5.35
CA ILE A 94 -3.17 -1.27 5.64
C ILE A 94 -4.26 -0.32 6.07
N GLU A 95 -4.19 0.14 7.32
CA GLU A 95 -5.19 1.02 7.89
C GLU A 95 -4.97 2.49 7.47
N ASP A 96 -5.95 3.34 7.80
CA ASP A 96 -5.99 4.73 7.37
C ASP A 96 -4.73 5.53 7.73
N ASN A 97 -4.37 6.46 6.86
CA ASN A 97 -3.24 7.39 7.00
C ASN A 97 -1.86 6.72 7.17
N ALA A 98 -1.74 5.42 6.89
CA ALA A 98 -0.45 4.75 6.92
C ALA A 98 0.42 5.14 5.72
N ILE A 99 1.73 5.10 5.92
CA ILE A 99 2.73 5.39 4.88
C ILE A 99 3.61 4.15 4.69
N ILE A 100 3.65 3.63 3.48
CA ILE A 100 4.55 2.55 3.08
C ILE A 100 5.64 3.14 2.21
N GLY A 101 6.87 3.07 2.67
CA GLY A 101 8.04 3.59 1.97
C GLY A 101 8.37 2.81 0.70
N ALA A 102 9.13 3.45 -0.19
CA ALA A 102 9.58 2.83 -1.43
C ALA A 102 10.29 1.49 -1.19
N ARG A 103 10.01 0.48 -2.02
CA ARG A 103 10.61 -0.86 -1.95
C ARG A 103 10.42 -1.59 -0.61
N ALA A 104 9.48 -1.18 0.22
CA ALA A 104 9.12 -1.96 1.40
C ALA A 104 8.43 -3.26 0.99
N VAL A 105 8.70 -4.34 1.72
CA VAL A 105 8.06 -5.65 1.51
C VAL A 105 7.22 -5.99 2.74
N ILE A 106 5.94 -6.28 2.53
CA ILE A 106 5.00 -6.60 3.60
C ILE A 106 4.58 -8.07 3.47
N LYS A 107 4.83 -8.86 4.51
CA LYS A 107 4.44 -10.28 4.56
C LYS A 107 2.91 -10.42 4.55
N ALA A 108 2.42 -11.48 3.93
CA ALA A 108 1.02 -11.87 3.89
C ALA A 108 0.38 -11.96 5.29
N GLY A 109 -0.87 -11.52 5.41
CA GLY A 109 -1.65 -11.58 6.65
C GLY A 109 -1.29 -10.52 7.69
N ILE A 110 -0.36 -9.61 7.38
CA ILE A 110 0.06 -8.54 8.29
C ILE A 110 -0.94 -7.39 8.27
N THR A 111 -1.15 -6.79 9.43
CA THR A 111 -1.85 -5.50 9.58
C THR A 111 -0.84 -4.38 9.84
N ILE A 112 -0.91 -3.34 9.01
CA ILE A 112 -0.19 -2.08 9.20
C ILE A 112 -1.16 -1.11 9.84
N GLY A 113 -0.94 -0.80 11.12
CA GLY A 113 -1.85 0.00 11.94
C GLY A 113 -1.98 1.45 11.47
N LYS A 114 -3.08 2.08 11.87
CA LYS A 114 -3.44 3.45 11.52
C LYS A 114 -2.32 4.45 11.84
N ASN A 115 -2.12 5.43 10.96
CA ASN A 115 -1.08 6.47 11.08
C ASN A 115 0.35 5.92 11.20
N SER A 116 0.61 4.64 10.94
CA SER A 116 1.97 4.12 11.03
C SER A 116 2.81 4.44 9.78
N VAL A 117 4.11 4.31 9.92
CA VAL A 117 5.06 4.50 8.82
C VAL A 117 5.97 3.28 8.72
N VAL A 118 5.98 2.67 7.57
CA VAL A 118 6.97 1.67 7.18
C VAL A 118 8.04 2.38 6.35
N ALA A 119 9.26 2.42 6.83
CA ALA A 119 10.35 3.10 6.12
C ALA A 119 10.70 2.42 4.79
N MET A 120 11.33 3.16 3.89
CA MET A 120 11.81 2.62 2.61
C MET A 120 12.71 1.41 2.81
N GLY A 121 12.56 0.40 1.96
CA GLY A 121 13.36 -0.84 1.99
C GLY A 121 13.13 -1.74 3.21
N ALA A 122 12.16 -1.46 4.06
CA ALA A 122 11.87 -2.28 5.22
C ALA A 122 11.21 -3.61 4.83
N ILE A 123 11.51 -4.69 5.55
CA ILE A 123 10.85 -5.99 5.42
C ILE A 123 10.01 -6.25 6.67
N VAL A 124 8.69 -6.09 6.53
CA VAL A 124 7.73 -6.23 7.62
C VAL A 124 7.24 -7.67 7.70
N THR A 125 7.53 -8.32 8.82
CA THR A 125 7.19 -9.73 9.08
C THR A 125 6.19 -9.92 10.21
N ARG A 126 5.76 -8.84 10.87
CA ARG A 126 4.80 -8.81 11.98
C ARG A 126 3.91 -7.59 11.87
N ASP A 127 2.76 -7.60 12.52
CA ASP A 127 1.88 -6.45 12.60
C ASP A 127 2.61 -5.21 13.11
N VAL A 128 2.27 -4.06 12.54
CA VAL A 128 2.79 -2.75 12.92
C VAL A 128 1.72 -2.03 13.73
N GLN A 129 2.07 -1.62 14.95
CA GLN A 129 1.17 -0.88 15.82
C GLN A 129 0.85 0.49 15.22
N GLU A 130 -0.34 0.99 15.51
CA GLU A 130 -0.73 2.34 15.12
C GLU A 130 0.21 3.41 15.69
N ASN A 131 0.31 4.53 15.00
CA ASN A 131 1.10 5.70 15.41
C ASN A 131 2.60 5.42 15.62
N THR A 132 3.15 4.40 14.94
CA THR A 132 4.56 4.02 15.05
C THR A 132 5.30 4.11 13.72
N VAL A 133 6.61 4.20 13.79
CA VAL A 133 7.52 4.11 12.65
C VAL A 133 8.39 2.87 12.79
N VAL A 134 8.37 2.02 11.77
CA VAL A 134 9.20 0.81 11.70
C VAL A 134 10.19 0.88 10.54
N ALA A 135 11.37 0.31 10.71
CA ALA A 135 12.41 0.27 9.68
C ALA A 135 13.33 -0.93 9.85
N GLY A 136 13.97 -1.32 8.76
CA GLY A 136 14.98 -2.38 8.72
C GLY A 136 14.48 -3.70 8.15
N SER A 137 15.35 -4.70 8.14
CA SER A 137 15.11 -6.07 7.66
C SER A 137 15.65 -7.08 8.69
N PRO A 138 14.78 -7.76 9.48
CA PRO A 138 13.35 -7.47 9.64
C PRO A 138 13.07 -6.09 10.22
N ALA A 139 11.87 -5.55 9.96
CA ALA A 139 11.49 -4.23 10.45
C ALA A 139 11.20 -4.24 11.95
N PHE A 140 11.73 -3.24 12.66
CA PHE A 140 11.52 -3.02 14.08
C PHE A 140 11.07 -1.56 14.34
N LEU A 141 10.41 -1.36 15.49
CA LEU A 141 10.04 -0.04 15.99
C LEU A 141 11.26 0.87 16.09
N ARG A 142 11.14 2.08 15.60
CA ARG A 142 12.17 3.13 15.66
C ARG A 142 11.76 4.28 16.57
N TYR A 143 10.59 4.86 16.29
CA TYR A 143 10.06 6.00 17.04
C TYR A 143 8.55 6.17 16.75
N SER A 144 7.93 7.17 17.34
CA SER A 144 6.51 7.46 17.17
C SER A 144 6.22 8.19 15.85
N ARG A 145 4.97 8.14 15.38
CA ARG A 145 4.50 8.97 14.27
C ARG A 145 4.64 10.46 14.56
N GLU A 146 4.41 10.89 15.78
CA GLU A 146 4.58 12.29 16.19
C GLU A 146 6.03 12.78 15.95
N GLU A 147 7.01 11.95 16.29
CA GLU A 147 8.41 12.29 16.02
C GLU A 147 8.73 12.35 14.52
N TYR A 148 8.12 11.46 13.73
CA TYR A 148 8.22 11.52 12.26
C TYR A 148 7.67 12.83 11.72
N ASP A 149 6.48 13.23 12.16
CA ASP A 149 5.82 14.45 11.71
C ASP A 149 6.63 15.71 12.09
N LYS A 150 7.25 15.73 13.28
CA LYS A 150 8.19 16.80 13.69
C LYS A 150 9.41 16.89 12.76
N LYS A 151 9.99 15.72 12.39
CA LYS A 151 11.12 15.68 11.44
C LYS A 151 10.71 16.17 10.07
N GLN A 152 9.55 15.77 9.57
CA GLN A 152 9.01 16.22 8.29
C GLN A 152 8.77 17.72 8.29
N LYS A 153 8.15 18.28 9.34
CA LYS A 153 7.92 19.70 9.47
C LYS A 153 9.24 20.49 9.43
N LYS A 154 10.22 20.07 10.20
CA LYS A 154 11.55 20.71 10.21
C LYS A 154 12.20 20.71 8.82
N TRP A 155 12.04 19.62 8.07
CA TRP A 155 12.55 19.53 6.70
C TRP A 155 11.85 20.50 5.74
N LEU A 156 10.53 20.66 5.88
CA LEU A 156 9.74 21.57 5.04
C LEU A 156 10.05 23.07 5.32
N GLU A 157 10.58 23.38 6.50
CA GLU A 157 10.93 24.74 6.93
C GLU A 157 12.41 25.09 6.65
N SER A 158 13.23 24.15 6.18
CA SER A 158 14.64 24.34 5.83
C SER A 158 14.83 24.72 4.35
#